data_ef37de654e954ed568acfc5d6cb30cbc
#
_entry.id   ef37de654e954ed568acfc5d6cb30cbc
#
_cell.length_a   1.000
_cell.length_b   1.000
_cell.length_c   1.000
_cell.angle_alpha   90.00
_cell.angle_beta   90.00
_cell.angle_gamma   90.00
#
_symmetry.space_group_name_H-M   'P 1'
#
loop_
_entity.id
_entity.type
_entity.pdbx_description
1 polymer ?
#
loop_
_entity_poly.entity_id
_entity_poly.type
_entity_poly.pdbx_seq_one_letter_code
_entity_poly.pdbx_strand_id
1 'polypeptide(L)'
;DPELGGQGFGQVKLGLMHEILGTSPFAPNAFGNQAPDSGNSEILAMAGTEEQKERWLHPLLAGDLKSAFSMTEPDSAGSDPTLLRTRAERDGDGWVINGHKWFSSNASIADFLIVMAVTDPAARPHQRASMFIVPVDTPGVQIVRDVPTMEHPEASYGKLGNHAEIRYEDVRVGPEALLGEAGAGFLISQRRLGPGRIHHCMRWLGVSQRAFAMLCEY
;
A
#
# COMPACT_ATOMS: atom_id res chain seq x y z
N ASP A 1 -11.68 11.56 7.46
CA ASP A 1 -11.81 13.02 7.48
C ASP A 1 -13.15 13.42 6.89
N PRO A 2 -13.94 14.32 7.54
CA PRO A 2 -15.23 14.77 7.01
C PRO A 2 -15.13 15.45 5.64
N GLU A 3 -14.05 16.17 5.37
CA GLU A 3 -13.80 16.83 4.07
C GLU A 3 -13.68 15.83 2.91
N LEU A 4 -13.34 14.58 3.21
CA LEU A 4 -13.26 13.47 2.25
C LEU A 4 -14.48 12.53 2.33
N GLY A 5 -15.59 12.96 2.91
CA GLY A 5 -16.79 12.15 3.09
C GLY A 5 -16.79 11.20 4.30
N GLY A 6 -15.73 11.21 5.10
CA GLY A 6 -15.61 10.39 6.30
C GLY A 6 -16.45 10.93 7.48
N GLN A 7 -16.75 10.07 8.44
CA GLN A 7 -17.62 10.41 9.59
C GLN A 7 -16.91 11.18 10.72
N GLY A 8 -15.59 11.40 10.62
CA GLY A 8 -14.84 12.14 11.64
C GLY A 8 -14.78 11.47 13.01
N PHE A 9 -14.88 10.16 13.09
CA PHE A 9 -14.92 9.42 14.36
C PHE A 9 -13.62 9.51 15.19
N GLY A 10 -12.50 9.83 14.56
CA GLY A 10 -11.19 9.84 15.20
C GLY A 10 -10.64 8.43 15.43
N GLN A 11 -9.34 8.35 15.78
CA GLN A 11 -8.58 7.09 15.82
C GLN A 11 -9.06 6.10 16.88
N VAL A 12 -9.56 6.60 18.04
CA VAL A 12 -10.03 5.71 19.12
C VAL A 12 -11.29 4.95 18.70
N LYS A 13 -12.30 5.66 18.16
CA LYS A 13 -13.51 4.99 17.68
C LYS A 13 -13.22 4.07 16.49
N LEU A 14 -12.33 4.50 15.59
CA LEU A 14 -11.91 3.66 14.47
C LEU A 14 -11.21 2.38 14.96
N GLY A 15 -10.37 2.47 16.00
CA GLY A 15 -9.76 1.30 16.64
C GLY A 15 -10.81 0.32 17.18
N LEU A 16 -11.82 0.81 17.91
CA LEU A 16 -12.92 -0.03 18.40
C LEU A 16 -13.74 -0.66 17.26
N MET A 17 -13.96 0.09 16.18
CA MET A 17 -14.58 -0.48 14.98
C MET A 17 -13.74 -1.62 14.40
N HIS A 18 -12.42 -1.47 14.34
CA HIS A 18 -11.52 -2.53 13.87
C HIS A 18 -11.57 -3.79 14.74
N GLU A 19 -11.76 -3.66 16.06
CA GLU A 19 -11.98 -4.81 16.95
C GLU A 19 -13.24 -5.58 16.54
N ILE A 20 -14.34 -4.87 16.34
CA ILE A 20 -15.61 -5.48 15.89
C ILE A 20 -15.45 -6.12 14.50
N LEU A 21 -14.88 -5.38 13.54
CA LEU A 21 -14.66 -5.87 12.17
C LEU A 21 -13.74 -7.10 12.15
N GLY A 22 -12.79 -7.20 13.08
CA GLY A 22 -11.89 -8.34 13.23
C GLY A 22 -12.60 -9.66 13.55
N THR A 23 -13.82 -9.64 14.04
CA THR A 23 -14.60 -10.86 14.28
C THR A 23 -15.02 -11.58 12.99
N SER A 24 -14.89 -10.93 11.84
CA SER A 24 -15.22 -11.50 10.53
C SER A 24 -14.04 -11.35 9.54
N PRO A 25 -13.67 -12.40 8.78
CA PRO A 25 -12.61 -12.29 7.77
C PRO A 25 -12.98 -11.37 6.59
N PHE A 26 -14.27 -11.11 6.37
CA PHE A 26 -14.76 -10.31 5.25
C PHE A 26 -15.05 -8.85 5.60
N ALA A 27 -15.36 -8.56 6.87
CA ALA A 27 -15.83 -7.24 7.27
C ALA A 27 -14.81 -6.12 7.01
N PRO A 28 -13.49 -6.26 7.25
CA PRO A 28 -12.54 -5.21 6.93
C PRO A 28 -12.55 -4.78 5.45
N ASN A 29 -12.72 -5.73 4.52
CA ASN A 29 -12.84 -5.42 3.09
C ASN A 29 -14.17 -4.75 2.77
N ALA A 30 -15.28 -5.29 3.29
CA ALA A 30 -16.63 -4.77 3.02
C ALA A 30 -16.82 -3.32 3.48
N PHE A 31 -16.12 -2.92 4.55
CA PHE A 31 -16.17 -1.57 5.09
C PHE A 31 -15.01 -0.67 4.66
N GLY A 32 -14.24 -1.07 3.63
CA GLY A 32 -13.13 -0.25 3.10
C GLY A 32 -11.97 -0.04 4.06
N ASN A 33 -11.87 -0.83 5.13
CA ASN A 33 -10.83 -0.71 6.15
C ASN A 33 -9.65 -1.65 5.94
N GLN A 34 -9.57 -2.33 4.80
CA GLN A 34 -8.49 -3.27 4.49
C GLN A 34 -7.37 -2.60 3.70
N ALA A 35 -6.14 -2.90 4.09
CA ALA A 35 -4.97 -2.56 3.28
C ALA A 35 -4.97 -3.39 1.96
N PRO A 36 -4.40 -2.87 0.88
CA PRO A 36 -3.59 -1.63 0.80
C PRO A 36 -4.41 -0.35 0.65
N ASP A 37 -5.64 -0.40 0.14
CA ASP A 37 -6.44 0.77 -0.24
C ASP A 37 -6.64 1.76 0.91
N SER A 38 -6.98 1.28 2.12
CA SER A 38 -7.18 2.14 3.29
C SER A 38 -5.93 2.96 3.64
N GLY A 39 -4.74 2.33 3.59
CA GLY A 39 -3.49 3.03 3.88
C GLY A 39 -3.01 3.90 2.71
N ASN A 40 -3.27 3.49 1.47
CA ASN A 40 -2.92 4.27 0.28
C ASN A 40 -3.78 5.53 0.18
N SER A 41 -5.06 5.45 0.53
CA SER A 41 -5.94 6.64 0.60
C SER A 41 -5.46 7.64 1.65
N GLU A 42 -4.97 7.18 2.82
CA GLU A 42 -4.41 8.07 3.84
C GLU A 42 -3.20 8.87 3.34
N ILE A 43 -2.24 8.22 2.68
CA ILE A 43 -1.05 8.93 2.17
C ILE A 43 -1.35 9.80 0.96
N LEU A 44 -2.28 9.42 0.09
CA LEU A 44 -2.77 10.28 -0.99
C LEU A 44 -3.45 11.52 -0.43
N ALA A 45 -4.27 11.40 0.60
CA ALA A 45 -4.90 12.52 1.28
C ALA A 45 -3.90 13.49 1.92
N MET A 46 -2.81 12.94 2.53
CA MET A 46 -1.82 13.73 3.23
C MET A 46 -0.75 14.35 2.34
N ALA A 47 -0.32 13.66 1.30
CA ALA A 47 0.86 14.02 0.52
C ALA A 47 0.57 14.25 -0.97
N GLY A 48 -0.62 13.91 -1.46
CA GLY A 48 -1.02 14.11 -2.85
C GLY A 48 -1.31 15.57 -3.17
N THR A 49 -0.97 15.98 -4.41
CA THR A 49 -1.46 17.24 -4.98
C THR A 49 -2.98 17.15 -5.23
N GLU A 50 -3.63 18.28 -5.48
CA GLU A 50 -5.07 18.26 -5.78
C GLU A 50 -5.36 17.43 -7.05
N GLU A 51 -4.52 17.50 -8.08
CA GLU A 51 -4.65 16.70 -9.29
C GLU A 51 -4.49 15.20 -9.01
N GLN A 52 -3.56 14.83 -8.10
CA GLN A 52 -3.39 13.44 -7.68
C GLN A 52 -4.59 12.95 -6.85
N LYS A 53 -5.17 13.81 -6.01
CA LYS A 53 -6.38 13.47 -5.24
C LYS A 53 -7.58 13.27 -6.14
N GLU A 54 -7.81 14.16 -7.08
CA GLU A 54 -8.91 14.04 -8.07
C GLU A 54 -8.78 12.76 -8.90
N ARG A 55 -7.55 12.46 -9.37
CA ARG A 55 -7.32 11.33 -10.25
C ARG A 55 -7.34 9.98 -9.52
N TRP A 56 -6.80 9.90 -8.30
CA TRP A 56 -6.51 8.65 -7.62
C TRP A 56 -7.26 8.48 -6.29
N LEU A 57 -7.32 9.53 -5.45
CA LEU A 57 -7.91 9.41 -4.11
C LEU A 57 -9.42 9.29 -4.16
N HIS A 58 -10.11 10.19 -4.83
CA HIS A 58 -11.58 10.19 -4.85
C HIS A 58 -12.15 8.91 -5.49
N PRO A 59 -11.66 8.44 -6.65
CA PRO A 59 -12.12 7.16 -7.19
C PRO A 59 -11.74 5.94 -6.32
N LEU A 60 -10.58 5.99 -5.64
CA LEU A 60 -10.20 4.95 -4.68
C LEU A 60 -11.16 4.89 -3.49
N LEU A 61 -11.55 6.04 -2.93
CA LEU A 61 -12.52 6.13 -1.83
C LEU A 61 -13.94 5.70 -2.27
N ALA A 62 -14.31 5.96 -3.53
CA ALA A 62 -15.58 5.49 -4.11
C ALA A 62 -15.59 3.98 -4.37
N GLY A 63 -14.41 3.34 -4.41
CA GLY A 63 -14.26 1.92 -4.73
C GLY A 63 -14.19 1.62 -6.22
N ASP A 64 -14.12 2.66 -7.06
CA ASP A 64 -13.99 2.56 -8.52
C ASP A 64 -12.59 2.13 -8.96
N LEU A 65 -11.57 2.44 -8.16
CA LEU A 65 -10.18 2.02 -8.36
C LEU A 65 -9.72 1.10 -7.22
N LYS A 66 -8.71 0.29 -7.56
CA LYS A 66 -7.94 -0.53 -6.62
C LYS A 66 -6.48 -0.11 -6.67
N SER A 67 -5.82 -0.24 -5.53
CA SER A 67 -4.41 0.14 -5.42
C SER A 67 -3.55 -0.96 -4.84
N ALA A 68 -2.24 -0.84 -5.04
CA ALA A 68 -1.26 -1.66 -4.34
C ALA A 68 -0.14 -0.80 -3.76
N PHE A 69 0.52 -1.31 -2.72
CA PHE A 69 1.69 -0.69 -2.12
C PHE A 69 2.91 -1.56 -2.41
N SER A 70 3.82 -1.05 -3.25
CA SER A 70 4.96 -1.78 -3.79
C SER A 70 6.26 -1.30 -3.13
N MET A 71 6.64 -1.93 -2.01
CA MET A 71 7.81 -1.56 -1.23
C MET A 71 8.80 -2.69 -1.07
N THR A 72 8.37 -3.85 -0.57
CA THR A 72 9.22 -4.99 -0.22
C THR A 72 9.92 -5.58 -1.45
N GLU A 73 11.17 -6.03 -1.28
CA GLU A 73 12.01 -6.59 -2.35
C GLU A 73 12.49 -7.99 -1.98
N PRO A 74 12.63 -8.91 -2.95
CA PRO A 74 13.09 -10.27 -2.68
C PRO A 74 14.55 -10.34 -2.20
N ASP A 75 15.38 -9.39 -2.65
CA ASP A 75 16.84 -9.40 -2.43
C ASP A 75 17.29 -8.51 -1.25
N SER A 76 16.37 -8.02 -0.45
CA SER A 76 16.65 -7.20 0.74
C SER A 76 15.80 -7.62 1.92
N ALA A 77 16.26 -7.32 3.14
CA ALA A 77 15.47 -7.58 4.33
C ALA A 77 14.17 -6.77 4.30
N GLY A 78 13.01 -7.46 4.18
CA GLY A 78 11.71 -6.82 4.02
C GLY A 78 11.27 -5.93 5.19
N SER A 79 11.87 -6.11 6.37
CA SER A 79 11.63 -5.30 7.57
C SER A 79 12.44 -4.00 7.62
N ASP A 80 13.42 -3.84 6.74
CA ASP A 80 14.29 -2.65 6.70
C ASP A 80 14.18 -1.92 5.35
N PRO A 81 13.33 -0.90 5.24
CA PRO A 81 13.16 -0.16 4.00
C PRO A 81 14.36 0.72 3.62
N THR A 82 15.38 0.83 4.46
CA THR A 82 16.62 1.54 4.10
C THR A 82 17.52 0.73 3.18
N LEU A 83 17.23 -0.57 3.01
CA LEU A 83 17.97 -1.48 2.15
C LEU A 83 17.36 -1.66 0.75
N LEU A 84 16.39 -0.85 0.38
CA LEU A 84 15.75 -0.87 -0.93
C LEU A 84 16.78 -0.71 -2.05
N ARG A 85 16.62 -1.50 -3.13
CA ARG A 85 17.47 -1.51 -4.32
C ARG A 85 16.78 -0.98 -5.57
N THR A 86 15.43 -1.02 -5.62
CA THR A 86 14.66 -0.38 -6.69
C THR A 86 15.03 1.09 -6.76
N ARG A 87 15.37 1.57 -7.96
CA ARG A 87 15.84 2.93 -8.22
C ARG A 87 14.84 3.69 -9.07
N ALA A 88 14.77 4.99 -8.85
CA ALA A 88 14.15 5.94 -9.73
C ALA A 88 15.17 7.01 -10.07
N GLU A 89 15.59 7.06 -11.32
CA GLU A 89 16.60 7.99 -11.82
C GLU A 89 15.93 9.10 -12.64
N ARG A 90 16.48 10.32 -12.58
CA ARG A 90 15.95 11.45 -13.36
C ARG A 90 16.11 11.22 -14.85
N ASP A 91 15.06 11.50 -15.61
CA ASP A 91 15.05 11.52 -17.06
C ASP A 91 14.30 12.77 -17.54
N GLY A 92 15.03 13.82 -17.84
CA GLY A 92 14.46 15.14 -18.05
C GLY A 92 13.79 15.67 -16.78
N ASP A 93 12.51 16.01 -16.88
CA ASP A 93 11.65 16.42 -15.76
C ASP A 93 10.97 15.26 -15.06
N GLY A 94 10.98 14.06 -15.68
CA GLY A 94 10.39 12.84 -15.15
C GLY A 94 11.40 11.88 -14.48
N TRP A 95 11.01 10.60 -14.44
CA TRP A 95 11.76 9.55 -13.79
C TRP A 95 11.70 8.24 -14.57
N VAL A 96 12.77 7.44 -14.47
CA VAL A 96 12.82 6.05 -14.93
C VAL A 96 12.97 5.15 -13.72
N ILE A 97 12.04 4.21 -13.54
CA ILE A 97 12.01 3.29 -12.41
C ILE A 97 12.47 1.92 -12.88
N ASN A 98 13.47 1.35 -12.19
CA ASN A 98 13.98 0.01 -12.40
C ASN A 98 14.07 -0.74 -11.06
N GLY A 99 13.59 -1.99 -11.02
CA GLY A 99 13.67 -2.79 -9.82
C GLY A 99 12.80 -4.03 -9.79
N HIS A 100 12.81 -4.69 -8.63
CA HIS A 100 12.09 -5.92 -8.40
C HIS A 100 11.41 -5.89 -7.02
N LYS A 101 10.10 -6.03 -7.02
CA LYS A 101 9.26 -5.99 -5.81
C LYS A 101 8.50 -7.30 -5.67
N TRP A 102 8.15 -7.64 -4.44
CA TRP A 102 7.25 -8.75 -4.16
C TRP A 102 6.36 -8.50 -2.95
N PHE A 103 5.45 -9.41 -2.69
CA PHE A 103 4.41 -9.26 -1.66
C PHE A 103 3.66 -7.93 -1.77
N SER A 104 3.50 -7.43 -3.01
CA SER A 104 2.69 -6.25 -3.30
C SER A 104 1.21 -6.66 -3.30
N SER A 105 0.54 -6.45 -2.17
CA SER A 105 -0.85 -6.89 -1.97
C SER A 105 -1.78 -6.25 -2.99
N ASN A 106 -2.67 -7.07 -3.58
CA ASN A 106 -3.65 -6.72 -4.59
C ASN A 106 -3.09 -6.21 -5.93
N ALA A 107 -1.79 -6.23 -6.17
CA ALA A 107 -1.24 -5.64 -7.38
C ALA A 107 -1.75 -6.31 -8.68
N SER A 108 -2.11 -7.59 -8.65
CA SER A 108 -2.70 -8.30 -9.79
C SER A 108 -4.13 -7.85 -10.16
N ILE A 109 -4.77 -7.05 -9.31
CA ILE A 109 -6.11 -6.46 -9.53
C ILE A 109 -6.12 -4.94 -9.36
N ALA A 110 -4.96 -4.32 -9.19
CA ALA A 110 -4.83 -2.88 -8.97
C ALA A 110 -4.87 -2.10 -10.29
N ASP A 111 -5.38 -0.87 -10.22
CA ASP A 111 -5.33 0.11 -11.31
C ASP A 111 -4.03 0.92 -11.23
N PHE A 112 -3.52 1.14 -10.02
CA PHE A 112 -2.25 1.83 -9.80
C PHE A 112 -1.47 1.28 -8.61
N LEU A 113 -0.17 1.53 -8.64
CA LEU A 113 0.79 1.12 -7.63
C LEU A 113 1.37 2.36 -6.96
N ILE A 114 1.51 2.34 -5.63
CA ILE A 114 2.38 3.28 -4.93
C ILE A 114 3.73 2.60 -4.74
N VAL A 115 4.70 3.05 -5.53
CA VAL A 115 6.03 2.42 -5.65
C VAL A 115 7.03 3.19 -4.83
N MET A 116 7.74 2.50 -3.93
CA MET A 116 8.85 3.09 -3.19
C MET A 116 10.18 2.76 -3.86
N ALA A 117 10.91 3.78 -4.30
CA ALA A 117 12.18 3.64 -5.02
C ALA A 117 13.23 4.62 -4.50
N VAL A 118 14.51 4.21 -4.56
CA VAL A 118 15.65 5.05 -4.16
C VAL A 118 15.90 6.09 -5.25
N THR A 119 15.84 7.36 -4.86
CA THR A 119 16.11 8.52 -5.74
C THR A 119 17.46 9.17 -5.46
N ASP A 120 17.97 9.08 -4.22
CA ASP A 120 19.30 9.57 -3.84
C ASP A 120 20.01 8.55 -2.95
N PRO A 121 20.88 7.70 -3.51
CA PRO A 121 21.63 6.71 -2.74
C PRO A 121 22.67 7.33 -1.79
N ALA A 122 23.08 8.58 -2.01
CA ALA A 122 24.06 9.28 -1.17
C ALA A 122 23.43 9.96 0.05
N ALA A 123 22.11 10.15 0.05
CA ALA A 123 21.40 10.74 1.17
C ALA A 123 21.44 9.86 2.42
N ARG A 124 21.03 10.42 3.56
CA ARG A 124 20.84 9.65 4.80
C ARG A 124 19.85 8.51 4.56
N PRO A 125 19.99 7.33 5.22
CA PRO A 125 19.18 6.15 4.94
C PRO A 125 17.67 6.39 4.82
N HIS A 126 17.10 7.19 5.71
CA HIS A 126 15.67 7.50 5.72
C HIS A 126 15.24 8.59 4.71
N GLN A 127 16.17 9.16 3.97
CA GLN A 127 15.94 10.21 2.96
C GLN A 127 16.30 9.74 1.54
N ARG A 128 16.66 8.46 1.36
CA ARG A 128 17.07 7.92 0.06
C ARG A 128 15.91 7.66 -0.88
N ALA A 129 14.76 7.28 -0.34
CA ALA A 129 13.63 6.80 -1.13
C ALA A 129 12.53 7.85 -1.26
N SER A 130 11.89 7.82 -2.42
CA SER A 130 10.69 8.58 -2.76
C SER A 130 9.54 7.63 -3.06
N MET A 131 8.31 8.15 -3.13
CA MET A 131 7.13 7.41 -3.54
C MET A 131 6.63 7.91 -4.89
N PHE A 132 6.16 6.97 -5.71
CA PHE A 132 5.63 7.25 -7.05
C PHE A 132 4.28 6.58 -7.23
N ILE A 133 3.32 7.30 -7.81
CA ILE A 133 2.06 6.73 -8.26
C ILE A 133 2.28 6.25 -9.69
N VAL A 134 2.18 4.95 -9.92
CA VAL A 134 2.45 4.33 -11.22
C VAL A 134 1.21 3.53 -11.64
N PRO A 135 0.52 3.90 -12.74
CA PRO A 135 -0.52 3.06 -13.33
C PRO A 135 0.01 1.67 -13.65
N VAL A 136 -0.79 0.63 -13.43
CA VAL A 136 -0.37 -0.76 -13.66
C VAL A 136 -0.06 -1.04 -15.12
N ASP A 137 -0.74 -0.35 -16.04
CA ASP A 137 -0.58 -0.48 -17.47
C ASP A 137 0.59 0.34 -18.06
N THR A 138 1.39 1.02 -17.21
CA THR A 138 2.57 1.75 -17.64
C THR A 138 3.58 0.79 -18.28
N PRO A 139 4.08 1.09 -19.51
CA PRO A 139 5.07 0.25 -20.16
C PRO A 139 6.28 -0.04 -19.26
N GLY A 140 6.68 -1.31 -19.17
CA GLY A 140 7.77 -1.78 -18.32
C GLY A 140 7.32 -2.27 -16.94
N VAL A 141 6.07 -2.06 -16.53
CA VAL A 141 5.49 -2.71 -15.34
C VAL A 141 5.08 -4.13 -15.71
N GLN A 142 5.61 -5.12 -15.00
CA GLN A 142 5.32 -6.53 -15.23
C GLN A 142 4.86 -7.19 -13.94
N ILE A 143 3.58 -7.53 -13.85
CA ILE A 143 3.06 -8.40 -12.79
C ILE A 143 3.46 -9.84 -13.15
N VAL A 144 4.47 -10.38 -12.46
CA VAL A 144 5.07 -11.68 -12.80
C VAL A 144 4.16 -12.83 -12.38
N ARG A 145 3.67 -12.79 -11.15
CA ARG A 145 2.80 -13.81 -10.55
C ARG A 145 2.27 -13.34 -9.21
N ASP A 146 1.27 -14.00 -8.70
CA ASP A 146 0.94 -13.96 -7.28
C ASP A 146 1.83 -14.95 -6.50
N VAL A 147 2.31 -14.54 -5.33
CA VAL A 147 3.23 -15.30 -4.49
C VAL A 147 2.41 -16.19 -3.55
N PRO A 148 2.68 -17.51 -3.47
CA PRO A 148 2.01 -18.39 -2.53
C PRO A 148 2.21 -17.94 -1.08
N THR A 149 1.13 -17.99 -0.30
CA THR A 149 1.12 -17.72 1.14
C THR A 149 0.39 -18.83 1.88
N MET A 150 0.46 -18.84 3.22
CA MET A 150 -0.32 -19.80 4.02
C MET A 150 -1.82 -19.63 3.84
N GLU A 151 -2.30 -18.42 3.59
CA GLU A 151 -3.71 -18.12 3.35
C GLU A 151 -4.14 -18.50 1.92
N HIS A 152 -3.23 -18.32 0.95
CA HIS A 152 -3.47 -18.58 -0.47
C HIS A 152 -2.35 -19.45 -1.07
N PRO A 153 -2.24 -20.74 -0.70
CA PRO A 153 -1.14 -21.60 -1.16
C PRO A 153 -1.19 -21.89 -2.66
N GLU A 154 -2.37 -21.81 -3.28
CA GLU A 154 -2.57 -21.99 -4.72
C GLU A 154 -2.09 -20.79 -5.55
N ALA A 155 -1.91 -19.61 -4.93
CA ALA A 155 -1.51 -18.36 -5.58
C ALA A 155 -2.25 -18.09 -6.91
N SER A 156 -3.58 -18.28 -6.92
CA SER A 156 -4.39 -18.03 -8.12
C SER A 156 -4.38 -16.55 -8.46
N TYR A 157 -3.87 -16.23 -9.66
CA TYR A 157 -3.72 -14.86 -10.14
C TYR A 157 -5.02 -14.05 -10.12
N GLY A 158 -4.93 -12.78 -9.76
CA GLY A 158 -6.04 -11.84 -9.82
C GLY A 158 -7.10 -11.99 -8.73
N LYS A 159 -6.80 -12.66 -7.62
CA LYS A 159 -7.70 -12.72 -6.46
C LYS A 159 -7.44 -11.62 -5.46
N LEU A 160 -8.49 -11.08 -4.88
CA LEU A 160 -8.43 -10.13 -3.78
C LEU A 160 -7.67 -10.75 -2.59
N GLY A 161 -6.74 -10.00 -2.03
CA GLY A 161 -5.90 -10.43 -0.91
C GLY A 161 -4.60 -11.11 -1.31
N ASN A 162 -4.41 -11.46 -2.57
CA ASN A 162 -3.16 -12.01 -3.06
C ASN A 162 -2.01 -10.98 -3.02
N HIS A 163 -0.78 -11.48 -3.08
CA HIS A 163 0.44 -10.68 -3.03
C HIS A 163 1.28 -10.93 -4.28
N ALA A 164 1.45 -9.92 -5.12
CA ALA A 164 2.14 -10.10 -6.39
C ALA A 164 3.65 -9.85 -6.30
N GLU A 165 4.38 -10.52 -7.20
CA GLU A 165 5.74 -10.23 -7.60
C GLU A 165 5.72 -9.33 -8.83
N ILE A 166 6.49 -8.22 -8.80
CA ILE A 166 6.46 -7.18 -9.83
C ILE A 166 7.88 -6.84 -10.26
N ARG A 167 8.12 -6.75 -11.58
CA ARG A 167 9.32 -6.18 -12.17
C ARG A 167 9.01 -4.84 -12.79
N TYR A 168 9.94 -3.92 -12.63
CA TYR A 168 9.96 -2.60 -13.25
C TYR A 168 11.18 -2.54 -14.15
N GLU A 169 10.94 -2.42 -15.46
CA GLU A 169 11.98 -2.40 -16.49
C GLU A 169 11.81 -1.14 -17.33
N ASP A 170 12.68 -0.14 -17.10
CA ASP A 170 12.66 1.18 -17.75
C ASP A 170 11.29 1.86 -17.70
N VAL A 171 10.60 1.75 -16.57
CA VAL A 171 9.26 2.35 -16.35
C VAL A 171 9.41 3.87 -16.29
N ARG A 172 8.92 4.56 -17.33
CA ARG A 172 8.99 6.02 -17.45
C ARG A 172 7.74 6.66 -16.93
N VAL A 173 7.90 7.59 -15.99
CA VAL A 173 6.80 8.39 -15.43
C VAL A 173 7.14 9.87 -15.44
N GLY A 174 6.14 10.71 -15.56
CA GLY A 174 6.31 12.16 -15.51
C GLY A 174 6.55 12.69 -14.07
N PRO A 175 6.80 14.00 -13.94
CA PRO A 175 7.00 14.63 -12.63
C PRO A 175 5.76 14.52 -11.72
N GLU A 176 4.56 14.45 -12.32
CA GLU A 176 3.28 14.30 -11.62
C GLU A 176 3.12 12.95 -10.90
N ALA A 177 3.96 11.97 -11.20
CA ALA A 177 3.93 10.67 -10.52
C ALA A 177 4.53 10.72 -9.10
N LEU A 178 5.37 11.72 -8.81
CA LEU A 178 6.01 11.85 -7.50
C LEU A 178 4.95 12.19 -6.44
N LEU A 179 4.80 11.32 -5.43
CA LEU A 179 3.91 11.54 -4.30
C LEU A 179 4.65 12.22 -3.16
N GLY A 180 4.27 13.45 -2.86
CA GLY A 180 4.97 14.31 -1.90
C GLY A 180 6.31 14.81 -2.44
N GLU A 181 7.30 14.95 -1.57
CA GLU A 181 8.64 15.45 -1.92
C GLU A 181 9.63 14.31 -2.19
N ALA A 182 10.62 14.57 -3.04
CA ALA A 182 11.73 13.64 -3.25
C ALA A 182 12.50 13.39 -1.94
N GLY A 183 12.79 12.12 -1.63
CA GLY A 183 13.43 11.72 -0.39
C GLY A 183 12.48 11.57 0.81
N ALA A 184 11.20 11.92 0.67
CA ALA A 184 10.21 11.82 1.75
C ALA A 184 9.52 10.46 1.87
N GLY A 185 9.84 9.48 1.01
CA GLY A 185 9.13 8.21 0.93
C GLY A 185 9.10 7.45 2.25
N PHE A 186 10.22 7.41 2.99
CA PHE A 186 10.24 6.78 4.31
C PHE A 186 9.31 7.48 5.31
N LEU A 187 9.34 8.80 5.37
CA LEU A 187 8.48 9.58 6.28
C LEU A 187 6.99 9.34 5.97
N ILE A 188 6.62 9.39 4.70
CA ILE A 188 5.25 9.13 4.25
C ILE A 188 4.83 7.70 4.62
N SER A 189 5.71 6.70 4.40
CA SER A 189 5.42 5.32 4.78
C SER A 189 5.19 5.14 6.29
N GLN A 190 5.95 5.84 7.14
CA GLN A 190 5.77 5.78 8.59
C GLN A 190 4.44 6.39 9.04
N ARG A 191 4.00 7.48 8.41
CA ARG A 191 2.68 8.09 8.68
C ARG A 191 1.55 7.12 8.35
N ARG A 192 1.65 6.38 7.24
CA ARG A 192 0.72 5.31 6.86
C ARG A 192 0.74 4.14 7.83
N LEU A 193 1.93 3.67 8.21
CA LEU A 193 2.10 2.47 9.02
C LEU A 193 1.80 2.68 10.51
N GLY A 194 1.89 3.89 11.01
CA GLY A 194 1.64 4.21 12.41
C GLY A 194 0.23 3.78 12.86
N PRO A 195 -0.82 4.42 12.33
CA PRO A 195 -2.22 4.03 12.62
C PRO A 195 -2.52 2.59 12.24
N GLY A 196 -2.00 2.13 11.08
CA GLY A 196 -2.21 0.78 10.59
C GLY A 196 -1.77 -0.31 11.58
N ARG A 197 -0.65 -0.13 12.30
CA ARG A 197 -0.21 -1.08 13.34
C ARG A 197 -1.22 -1.20 14.48
N ILE A 198 -1.78 -0.07 14.93
CA ILE A 198 -2.81 -0.07 15.99
C ILE A 198 -4.08 -0.76 15.49
N HIS A 199 -4.53 -0.44 14.28
CA HIS A 199 -5.71 -1.07 13.69
C HIS A 199 -5.55 -2.59 13.53
N HIS A 200 -4.36 -3.07 13.17
CA HIS A 200 -4.07 -4.51 13.15
C HIS A 200 -4.16 -5.14 14.55
N CYS A 201 -3.60 -4.52 15.57
CA CYS A 201 -3.74 -4.99 16.95
C CYS A 201 -5.21 -5.12 17.35
N MET A 202 -6.02 -4.13 17.04
CA MET A 202 -7.46 -4.14 17.35
C MET A 202 -8.21 -5.26 16.60
N ARG A 203 -7.91 -5.49 15.33
CA ARG A 203 -8.48 -6.62 14.58
C ARG A 203 -8.11 -7.97 15.21
N TRP A 204 -6.86 -8.14 15.63
CA TRP A 204 -6.43 -9.37 16.28
C TRP A 204 -7.12 -9.61 17.64
N LEU A 205 -7.50 -8.54 18.36
CA LEU A 205 -8.36 -8.67 19.53
C LEU A 205 -9.71 -9.25 19.15
N GLY A 206 -10.36 -8.74 18.10
CA GLY A 206 -11.62 -9.27 17.58
C GLY A 206 -11.53 -10.75 17.16
N VAL A 207 -10.47 -11.11 16.42
CA VAL A 207 -10.20 -12.52 16.05
C VAL A 207 -10.06 -13.39 17.28
N SER A 208 -9.30 -12.93 18.29
CA SER A 208 -9.05 -13.67 19.53
C SER A 208 -10.33 -13.85 20.35
N GLN A 209 -11.16 -12.82 20.47
CA GLN A 209 -12.47 -12.89 21.14
C GLN A 209 -13.38 -13.93 20.48
N ARG A 210 -13.45 -13.92 19.15
CA ARG A 210 -14.24 -14.91 18.40
C ARG A 210 -13.70 -16.33 18.64
N ALA A 211 -12.40 -16.53 18.50
CA ALA A 211 -11.79 -17.84 18.73
C ALA A 211 -12.04 -18.36 20.15
N PHE A 212 -11.94 -17.50 21.15
CA PHE A 212 -12.22 -17.83 22.54
C PHE A 212 -13.70 -18.18 22.77
N ALA A 213 -14.62 -17.41 22.20
CA ALA A 213 -16.05 -17.73 22.28
C ALA A 213 -16.36 -19.12 21.68
N MET A 214 -15.82 -19.40 20.48
CA MET A 214 -15.97 -20.72 19.85
C MET A 214 -15.38 -21.86 20.71
N LEU A 215 -14.26 -21.62 21.37
CA LEU A 215 -13.67 -22.61 22.30
C LEU A 215 -14.56 -22.87 23.49
N CYS A 216 -15.23 -21.85 24.04
CA CYS A 216 -16.14 -22.01 25.17
C CYS A 216 -17.46 -22.71 24.81
N GLU A 217 -17.88 -22.65 23.56
CA GLU A 217 -19.08 -23.31 23.04
C GLU A 217 -18.85 -24.78 22.70
N TYR A 218 -17.60 -25.17 22.43
CA TYR A 218 -17.20 -26.54 22.12
C TYR A 218 -17.07 -27.40 23.36
#